data_83f9f3ed076f26264a8b4e48a8106318
#
_entry.id   83f9f3ed076f26264a8b4e48a8106318
#
_cell.length_a   1.000
_cell.length_b   1.000
_cell.length_c   1.000
_cell.angle_alpha   90.00
_cell.angle_beta   90.00
_cell.angle_gamma   90.00
#
_symmetry.space_group_name_H-M   'P 1'
#
loop_
_entity.id
_entity.type
_entity.pdbx_description
1 polymer ?
#
loop_
_entity_poly.entity_id
_entity_poly.type
_entity_poly.pdbx_seq_one_letter_code
_entity_poly.pdbx_strand_id
1 'polypeptide(L)'
;MSHYAKLQERLRANPRRWLVTGAAGFIGSNLTESLLRLGQTVVGLDNLSTGSMENLYMLREELDAEQWERFTFIKGDIRALDDCRAACAGADIVLHQAALGSVPRSIEDPIQSNANNIDGFLHMLVAARDCGIQRFVYAASSSTYGDEPNLPKIEERIGKPLSPYAVTKLVNELYADVFAASYGFRSIGLRYFN
;
A
#
# COMPACT_ATOMS: atom_id res chain seq x y z
N MET A 1 -9.43 24.12 14.39
CA MET A 1 -8.75 23.42 13.28
C MET A 1 -8.87 21.93 13.51
N SER A 2 -9.30 21.13 12.50
CA SER A 2 -9.42 19.67 12.61
C SER A 2 -8.02 19.02 12.71
N HIS A 3 -7.97 17.76 13.22
CA HIS A 3 -6.72 16.99 13.24
C HIS A 3 -6.15 16.80 11.83
N TYR A 4 -7.01 16.62 10.84
CA TYR A 4 -6.61 16.49 9.43
C TYR A 4 -5.95 17.77 8.90
N ALA A 5 -6.51 18.95 9.17
CA ALA A 5 -5.91 20.21 8.76
C ALA A 5 -4.52 20.44 9.39
N LYS A 6 -4.35 20.09 10.68
CA LYS A 6 -3.04 20.13 11.35
C LYS A 6 -2.03 19.18 10.72
N LEU A 7 -2.48 17.98 10.31
CA LEU A 7 -1.64 17.02 9.60
C LEU A 7 -1.17 17.58 8.25
N GLN A 8 -2.08 18.17 7.47
CA GLN A 8 -1.74 18.77 6.18
C GLN A 8 -0.71 19.91 6.33
N GLU A 9 -0.86 20.78 7.32
CA GLU A 9 0.13 21.82 7.62
C GLU A 9 1.51 21.25 7.97
N ARG A 10 1.53 20.20 8.81
CA ARG A 10 2.78 19.51 9.16
C ARG A 10 3.47 18.88 7.95
N LEU A 11 2.71 18.29 7.03
CA LEU A 11 3.25 17.69 5.82
C LEU A 11 3.83 18.77 4.90
N ARG A 12 3.12 19.89 4.70
CA ARG A 12 3.64 21.02 3.90
C ARG A 12 4.91 21.62 4.50
N ALA A 13 4.98 21.74 5.84
CA ALA A 13 6.14 22.28 6.53
C ALA A 13 7.35 21.32 6.54
N ASN A 14 7.13 20.01 6.35
CA ASN A 14 8.16 18.98 6.42
C ASN A 14 7.99 17.98 5.27
N PRO A 15 8.34 18.36 4.03
CA PRO A 15 8.26 17.47 2.88
C PRO A 15 9.06 16.18 3.10
N ARG A 16 8.51 15.06 2.65
CA ARG A 16 9.07 13.72 2.74
C ARG A 16 9.03 13.04 1.37
N ARG A 17 9.84 12.02 1.22
CA ARG A 17 9.79 11.14 0.05
C ARG A 17 8.94 9.91 0.37
N TRP A 18 7.88 9.71 -0.39
CA TRP A 18 6.90 8.64 -0.23
C TRP A 18 7.02 7.63 -1.36
N LEU A 19 6.91 6.35 -1.02
CA LEU A 19 6.64 5.30 -2.00
C LEU A 19 5.16 4.91 -1.91
N VAL A 20 4.46 4.99 -3.03
CA VAL A 20 3.10 4.46 -3.18
C VAL A 20 3.16 3.28 -4.14
N THR A 21 2.88 2.06 -3.66
CA THR A 21 2.74 0.89 -4.53
C THR A 21 1.30 0.73 -4.97
N GLY A 22 1.06 0.18 -6.16
CA GLY A 22 -0.27 0.21 -6.76
C GLY A 22 -0.67 1.63 -7.18
N ALA A 23 0.32 2.46 -7.56
CA ALA A 23 0.16 3.89 -7.82
C ALA A 23 -0.77 4.21 -9.00
N ALA A 24 -0.90 3.30 -9.96
CA ALA A 24 -1.78 3.43 -11.11
C ALA A 24 -3.19 2.85 -10.84
N GLY A 25 -3.45 2.30 -9.65
CA GLY A 25 -4.76 1.85 -9.21
C GLY A 25 -5.60 2.98 -8.62
N PHE A 26 -6.88 2.70 -8.31
CA PHE A 26 -7.83 3.68 -7.78
C PHE A 26 -7.34 4.34 -6.49
N ILE A 27 -6.99 3.56 -5.46
CA ILE A 27 -6.54 4.12 -4.17
C ILE A 27 -5.17 4.78 -4.33
N GLY A 28 -4.23 4.11 -5.02
CA GLY A 28 -2.86 4.58 -5.16
C GLY A 28 -2.75 5.92 -5.90
N SER A 29 -3.52 6.13 -6.97
CA SER A 29 -3.53 7.40 -7.71
C SER A 29 -4.06 8.56 -6.87
N ASN A 30 -5.15 8.36 -6.12
CA ASN A 30 -5.71 9.36 -5.22
C ASN A 30 -4.76 9.72 -4.05
N LEU A 31 -4.03 8.74 -3.51
CA LEU A 31 -3.00 9.00 -2.49
C LEU A 31 -1.83 9.79 -3.09
N THR A 32 -1.39 9.43 -4.29
CA THR A 32 -0.33 10.12 -5.04
C THR A 32 -0.70 11.58 -5.28
N GLU A 33 -1.90 11.84 -5.79
CA GLU A 33 -2.42 13.20 -5.97
C GLU A 33 -2.40 14.01 -4.66
N SER A 34 -2.99 13.44 -3.62
CA SER A 34 -3.09 14.12 -2.31
C SER A 34 -1.72 14.48 -1.75
N LEU A 35 -0.73 13.61 -1.89
CA LEU A 35 0.64 13.85 -1.45
C LEU A 35 1.33 14.95 -2.27
N LEU A 36 1.19 14.91 -3.60
CA LEU A 36 1.78 15.91 -4.49
C LEU A 36 1.19 17.31 -4.24
N ARG A 37 -0.13 17.41 -4.02
CA ARG A 37 -0.80 18.66 -3.62
C ARG A 37 -0.36 19.19 -2.25
N LEU A 38 0.20 18.33 -1.40
CA LEU A 38 0.80 18.70 -0.13
C LEU A 38 2.31 18.96 -0.22
N GLY A 39 2.87 19.06 -1.42
CA GLY A 39 4.28 19.36 -1.65
C GLY A 39 5.23 18.21 -1.32
N GLN A 40 4.74 16.98 -1.25
CA GLN A 40 5.56 15.79 -1.01
C GLN A 40 6.23 15.31 -2.30
N THR A 41 7.34 14.58 -2.17
CA THR A 41 7.93 13.84 -3.30
C THR A 41 7.38 12.41 -3.31
N VAL A 42 6.92 11.92 -4.45
CA VAL A 42 6.29 10.60 -4.54
C VAL A 42 6.97 9.73 -5.61
N VAL A 43 7.31 8.52 -5.21
CA VAL A 43 7.66 7.42 -6.12
C VAL A 43 6.43 6.52 -6.21
N GLY A 44 5.94 6.28 -7.42
CA GLY A 44 4.86 5.35 -7.69
C GLY A 44 5.40 4.06 -8.29
N LEU A 45 5.09 2.91 -7.69
CA LEU A 45 5.41 1.59 -8.24
C LEU A 45 4.13 0.87 -8.65
N ASP A 46 4.06 0.42 -9.91
CA ASP A 46 2.93 -0.38 -10.43
C ASP A 46 3.37 -1.22 -11.63
N ASN A 47 2.83 -2.42 -11.77
CA ASN A 47 3.08 -3.29 -12.91
C ASN A 47 1.99 -3.18 -14.00
N LEU A 48 0.95 -2.37 -13.75
CA LEU A 48 -0.20 -2.13 -14.62
C LEU A 48 -1.06 -3.38 -14.89
N SER A 49 -1.01 -4.39 -14.01
CA SER A 49 -1.82 -5.61 -14.19
C SER A 49 -3.31 -5.37 -13.93
N THR A 50 -3.66 -4.42 -13.08
CA THR A 50 -5.03 -3.98 -12.77
C THR A 50 -5.17 -2.47 -12.73
N GLY A 51 -4.08 -1.75 -12.51
CA GLY A 51 -4.00 -0.29 -12.64
C GLY A 51 -3.92 0.15 -14.10
N SER A 52 -4.15 1.43 -14.36
CA SER A 52 -4.10 2.02 -15.70
C SER A 52 -3.22 3.27 -15.71
N MET A 53 -2.40 3.42 -16.77
CA MET A 53 -1.66 4.66 -17.03
C MET A 53 -2.60 5.87 -17.17
N GLU A 54 -3.85 5.64 -17.58
CA GLU A 54 -4.86 6.69 -17.69
C GLU A 54 -5.06 7.45 -16.37
N ASN A 55 -5.07 6.71 -15.23
CA ASN A 55 -5.16 7.34 -13.91
C ASN A 55 -4.00 8.31 -13.65
N LEU A 56 -2.80 7.98 -14.12
CA LEU A 56 -1.62 8.83 -13.97
C LEU A 56 -1.62 10.01 -14.95
N TYR A 57 -2.17 9.81 -16.16
CA TYR A 57 -2.35 10.91 -17.12
C TYR A 57 -3.37 11.93 -16.61
N MET A 58 -4.49 11.47 -16.06
CA MET A 58 -5.48 12.35 -15.42
C MET A 58 -4.84 13.16 -14.27
N LEU A 59 -4.02 12.53 -13.43
CA LEU A 59 -3.28 13.24 -12.39
C LEU A 59 -2.39 14.37 -12.98
N ARG A 60 -1.69 14.07 -14.07
CA ARG A 60 -0.81 15.04 -14.72
C ARG A 60 -1.58 16.25 -15.25
N GLU A 61 -2.80 16.05 -15.73
CA GLU A 61 -3.66 17.14 -16.22
C GLU A 61 -4.22 18.00 -15.07
N GLU A 62 -4.44 17.41 -13.90
CA GLU A 62 -5.02 18.09 -12.73
C GLU A 62 -3.99 18.79 -11.83
N LEU A 63 -2.71 18.44 -11.93
CA LEU A 63 -1.62 18.99 -11.13
C LEU A 63 -0.87 20.06 -11.92
N ASP A 64 -0.34 21.06 -11.22
CA ASP A 64 0.58 22.01 -11.84
C ASP A 64 1.95 21.35 -12.13
N ALA A 65 2.78 22.02 -12.95
CA ALA A 65 4.07 21.50 -13.38
C ALA A 65 5.01 21.21 -12.21
N GLU A 66 5.05 22.10 -11.21
CA GLU A 66 5.92 21.96 -10.02
C GLU A 66 5.49 20.76 -9.16
N GLN A 67 4.19 20.54 -9.01
CA GLN A 67 3.66 19.38 -8.30
C GLN A 67 4.00 18.09 -9.04
N TRP A 68 3.81 18.06 -10.36
CA TRP A 68 4.09 16.88 -11.18
C TRP A 68 5.58 16.52 -11.24
N GLU A 69 6.49 17.49 -11.26
CA GLU A 69 7.93 17.24 -11.22
C GLU A 69 8.41 16.49 -10.00
N ARG A 70 7.60 16.47 -8.91
CA ARG A 70 7.87 15.71 -7.69
C ARG A 70 7.42 14.25 -7.77
N PHE A 71 6.85 13.83 -8.90
CA PHE A 71 6.41 12.46 -9.12
C PHE A 71 7.38 11.70 -10.01
N THR A 72 7.73 10.48 -9.57
CA THR A 72 8.50 9.53 -10.39
C THR A 72 7.73 8.23 -10.47
N PHE A 73 7.45 7.75 -11.68
CA PHE A 73 6.80 6.47 -11.90
C PHE A 73 7.83 5.38 -12.22
N ILE A 74 7.75 4.26 -11.52
CA ILE A 74 8.52 3.03 -11.78
C ILE A 74 7.54 1.97 -12.23
N LYS A 75 7.64 1.53 -13.49
CA LYS A 75 6.95 0.34 -13.96
C LYS A 75 7.71 -0.89 -13.46
N GLY A 76 7.22 -1.53 -12.42
CA GLY A 76 7.85 -2.69 -11.79
C GLY A 76 6.84 -3.53 -11.03
N ASP A 77 7.29 -4.68 -10.55
CA ASP A 77 6.44 -5.70 -9.96
C ASP A 77 6.86 -6.00 -8.52
N ILE A 78 5.93 -5.94 -7.58
CA ILE A 78 6.20 -6.28 -6.17
C ILE A 78 6.65 -7.73 -5.97
N ARG A 79 6.38 -8.61 -6.94
CA ARG A 79 6.89 -10.00 -6.93
C ARG A 79 8.39 -10.09 -7.25
N ALA A 80 8.99 -9.02 -7.75
CA ALA A 80 10.42 -8.90 -7.97
C ALA A 80 11.06 -8.10 -6.83
N LEU A 81 11.86 -8.75 -6.00
CA LEU A 81 12.49 -8.11 -4.83
C LEU A 81 13.38 -6.92 -5.22
N ASP A 82 14.04 -6.99 -6.38
CA ASP A 82 14.92 -5.91 -6.84
C ASP A 82 14.12 -4.67 -7.28
N ASP A 83 12.92 -4.84 -7.87
CA ASP A 83 12.00 -3.73 -8.15
C ASP A 83 11.54 -3.07 -6.85
N CYS A 84 11.22 -3.88 -5.82
CA CYS A 84 10.86 -3.38 -4.50
C CYS A 84 11.99 -2.57 -3.86
N ARG A 85 13.22 -3.06 -3.93
CA ARG A 85 14.42 -2.36 -3.42
C ARG A 85 14.68 -1.06 -4.16
N ALA A 86 14.60 -1.08 -5.49
CA ALA A 86 14.76 0.12 -6.32
C ALA A 86 13.71 1.19 -5.97
N ALA A 87 12.45 0.78 -5.77
CA ALA A 87 11.37 1.69 -5.40
C ALA A 87 11.52 2.23 -3.96
N CYS A 88 12.00 1.42 -3.00
CA CYS A 88 12.23 1.83 -1.62
C CYS A 88 13.43 2.78 -1.46
N ALA A 89 14.33 2.83 -2.42
CA ALA A 89 15.58 3.60 -2.30
C ALA A 89 15.32 5.08 -2.03
N GLY A 90 15.80 5.56 -0.87
CA GLY A 90 15.67 6.94 -0.44
C GLY A 90 14.25 7.39 -0.04
N ALA A 91 13.28 6.49 0.02
CA ALA A 91 11.96 6.80 0.57
C ALA A 91 11.99 6.84 2.10
N ASP A 92 11.19 7.72 2.70
CA ASP A 92 10.97 7.80 4.15
C ASP A 92 9.79 6.94 4.59
N ILE A 93 8.75 6.91 3.76
CA ILE A 93 7.44 6.34 4.09
C ILE A 93 6.93 5.50 2.93
N VAL A 94 6.34 4.35 3.21
CA VAL A 94 5.68 3.48 2.24
C VAL A 94 4.17 3.46 2.51
N LEU A 95 3.38 3.68 1.45
CA LEU A 95 1.96 3.40 1.38
C LEU A 95 1.77 2.22 0.42
N HIS A 96 1.65 1.02 0.96
CA HIS A 96 1.57 -0.20 0.17
C HIS A 96 0.11 -0.53 -0.15
N GLN A 97 -0.31 -0.22 -1.39
CA GLN A 97 -1.66 -0.48 -1.92
C GLN A 97 -1.67 -1.58 -2.98
N ALA A 98 -0.52 -1.95 -3.53
CA ALA A 98 -0.41 -2.99 -4.56
C ALA A 98 -0.89 -4.35 -4.02
N ALA A 99 -1.90 -4.89 -4.65
CA ALA A 99 -2.44 -6.22 -4.40
C ALA A 99 -3.44 -6.59 -5.51
N LEU A 100 -3.68 -7.88 -5.69
CA LEU A 100 -4.84 -8.33 -6.45
C LEU A 100 -6.05 -8.37 -5.51
N GLY A 101 -6.91 -7.36 -5.62
CA GLY A 101 -8.22 -7.32 -4.99
C GLY A 101 -9.21 -8.22 -5.72
N SER A 102 -10.29 -8.63 -5.06
CA SER A 102 -11.41 -9.43 -5.57
C SER A 102 -11.44 -10.86 -5.05
N VAL A 103 -12.49 -11.17 -4.30
CA VAL A 103 -12.77 -12.53 -3.83
C VAL A 103 -13.01 -13.49 -5.02
N PRO A 104 -13.86 -13.17 -6.03
CA PRO A 104 -14.05 -14.05 -7.18
C PRO A 104 -12.74 -14.39 -7.91
N ARG A 105 -11.89 -13.40 -8.20
CA ARG A 105 -10.59 -13.63 -8.85
C ARG A 105 -9.69 -14.56 -8.02
N SER A 106 -9.69 -14.43 -6.70
CA SER A 106 -8.88 -15.28 -5.83
C SER A 106 -9.36 -16.72 -5.78
N ILE A 107 -10.64 -16.97 -6.05
CA ILE A 107 -11.20 -18.31 -6.18
C ILE A 107 -10.82 -18.91 -7.55
N GLU A 108 -10.87 -18.10 -8.61
CA GLU A 108 -10.51 -18.50 -9.96
C GLU A 108 -9.01 -18.80 -10.11
N ASP A 109 -8.16 -17.92 -9.57
CA ASP A 109 -6.69 -18.08 -9.58
C ASP A 109 -6.08 -17.75 -8.21
N PRO A 110 -6.10 -18.72 -7.27
CA PRO A 110 -5.51 -18.56 -5.95
C PRO A 110 -3.98 -18.46 -5.98
N ILE A 111 -3.32 -19.08 -6.97
CA ILE A 111 -1.85 -19.03 -7.09
C ILE A 111 -1.39 -17.62 -7.41
N GLN A 112 -2.02 -16.98 -8.40
CA GLN A 112 -1.69 -15.60 -8.75
C GLN A 112 -2.02 -14.64 -7.59
N SER A 113 -3.14 -14.86 -6.89
CA SER A 113 -3.51 -14.10 -5.71
C SER A 113 -2.47 -14.22 -4.60
N ASN A 114 -1.96 -15.43 -4.33
CA ASN A 114 -0.89 -15.68 -3.37
C ASN A 114 0.40 -14.97 -3.78
N ALA A 115 0.86 -15.17 -5.00
CA ALA A 115 2.12 -14.59 -5.50
C ALA A 115 2.14 -13.06 -5.40
N ASN A 116 1.01 -12.40 -5.70
CA ASN A 116 0.93 -10.94 -5.58
C ASN A 116 0.76 -10.49 -4.12
N ASN A 117 -0.17 -11.09 -3.38
CA ASN A 117 -0.61 -10.56 -2.09
C ASN A 117 0.23 -11.06 -0.92
N ILE A 118 0.87 -12.24 -1.02
CA ILE A 118 1.74 -12.77 0.03
C ILE A 118 3.20 -12.56 -0.34
N ASP A 119 3.67 -13.14 -1.44
CA ASP A 119 5.09 -13.04 -1.82
C ASP A 119 5.47 -11.58 -2.10
N GLY A 120 4.62 -10.85 -2.86
CA GLY A 120 4.83 -9.43 -3.13
C GLY A 120 4.82 -8.57 -1.86
N PHE A 121 3.92 -8.83 -0.91
CA PHE A 121 3.91 -8.14 0.38
C PHE A 121 5.18 -8.42 1.19
N LEU A 122 5.62 -9.67 1.24
CA LEU A 122 6.84 -10.06 1.94
C LEU A 122 8.08 -9.39 1.31
N HIS A 123 8.18 -9.34 -0.03
CA HIS A 123 9.25 -8.62 -0.71
C HIS A 123 9.25 -7.13 -0.35
N MET A 124 8.09 -6.51 -0.29
CA MET A 124 7.98 -5.11 0.13
C MET A 124 8.38 -4.89 1.59
N LEU A 125 8.02 -5.79 2.52
CA LEU A 125 8.46 -5.71 3.92
C LEU A 125 9.99 -5.84 4.03
N VAL A 126 10.58 -6.80 3.31
CA VAL A 126 12.03 -7.02 3.27
C VAL A 126 12.74 -5.79 2.70
N ALA A 127 12.31 -5.31 1.53
CA ALA A 127 12.91 -4.15 0.89
C ALA A 127 12.80 -2.89 1.77
N ALA A 128 11.63 -2.66 2.37
CA ALA A 128 11.41 -1.51 3.24
C ALA A 128 12.28 -1.56 4.51
N ARG A 129 12.38 -2.73 5.14
CA ARG A 129 13.30 -2.93 6.29
C ARG A 129 14.75 -2.65 5.91
N ASP A 130 15.22 -3.24 4.81
CA ASP A 130 16.61 -3.18 4.36
C ASP A 130 16.99 -1.74 3.91
N CYS A 131 16.04 -0.99 3.37
CA CYS A 131 16.21 0.43 3.01
C CYS A 131 16.02 1.40 4.20
N GLY A 132 15.72 0.91 5.40
CA GLY A 132 15.55 1.74 6.60
C GLY A 132 14.29 2.62 6.57
N ILE A 133 13.23 2.18 5.91
CA ILE A 133 11.94 2.90 5.87
C ILE A 133 11.42 3.17 7.27
N GLN A 134 11.07 4.41 7.57
CA GLN A 134 10.64 4.83 8.91
C GLN A 134 9.19 4.48 9.23
N ARG A 135 8.33 4.44 8.21
CA ARG A 135 6.90 4.15 8.34
C ARG A 135 6.40 3.32 7.18
N PHE A 136 5.74 2.23 7.47
CA PHE A 136 5.12 1.35 6.49
C PHE A 136 3.63 1.20 6.83
N VAL A 137 2.76 1.70 5.94
CA VAL A 137 1.31 1.57 6.05
C VAL A 137 0.82 0.74 4.88
N TYR A 138 -0.04 -0.24 5.14
CA TYR A 138 -0.51 -1.13 4.09
C TYR A 138 -2.02 -1.34 4.11
N ALA A 139 -2.56 -1.65 2.93
CA ALA A 139 -3.95 -2.04 2.75
C ALA A 139 -4.17 -3.47 3.29
N ALA A 140 -4.61 -3.58 4.54
CA ALA A 140 -5.28 -4.76 5.04
C ALA A 140 -6.73 -4.80 4.51
N SER A 141 -7.58 -5.64 5.04
CA SER A 141 -8.94 -5.78 4.51
C SER A 141 -9.94 -6.16 5.59
N SER A 142 -11.17 -5.65 5.48
CA SER A 142 -12.30 -6.12 6.28
C SER A 142 -12.60 -7.61 6.06
N SER A 143 -12.15 -8.20 4.96
CA SER A 143 -12.30 -9.63 4.70
C SER A 143 -11.58 -10.52 5.73
N THR A 144 -10.60 -9.98 6.48
CA THR A 144 -9.93 -10.70 7.58
C THR A 144 -10.86 -10.98 8.77
N TYR A 145 -11.97 -10.26 8.90
CA TYR A 145 -12.97 -10.57 9.91
C TYR A 145 -13.67 -11.91 9.65
N GLY A 146 -13.69 -12.38 8.40
CA GLY A 146 -14.22 -13.69 8.06
C GLY A 146 -15.67 -13.91 8.50
N ASP A 147 -15.91 -15.01 9.20
CA ASP A 147 -17.22 -15.41 9.71
C ASP A 147 -17.55 -14.85 11.12
N GLU A 148 -16.78 -13.87 11.63
CA GLU A 148 -17.09 -13.20 12.91
C GLU A 148 -18.51 -12.58 12.87
N PRO A 149 -19.47 -13.00 13.71
CA PRO A 149 -20.86 -12.57 13.58
C PRO A 149 -21.16 -11.21 14.23
N ASN A 150 -20.33 -10.75 15.18
CA ASN A 150 -20.66 -9.58 15.98
C ASN A 150 -20.46 -8.26 15.24
N LEU A 151 -21.30 -7.27 15.58
CA LEU A 151 -21.19 -5.88 15.13
C LEU A 151 -21.21 -4.94 16.37
N PRO A 152 -20.47 -3.82 16.31
CA PRO A 152 -19.51 -3.47 15.28
C PRO A 152 -18.31 -4.41 15.24
N LYS A 153 -17.63 -4.51 14.07
CA LYS A 153 -16.35 -5.23 13.99
C LYS A 153 -15.31 -4.47 14.82
N ILE A 154 -14.51 -5.22 15.57
CA ILE A 154 -13.38 -4.70 16.34
C ILE A 154 -12.13 -5.49 16.01
N GLU A 155 -10.98 -4.84 16.09
CA GLU A 155 -9.72 -5.35 15.55
C GLU A 155 -9.26 -6.64 16.23
N GLU A 156 -9.53 -6.81 17.52
CA GLU A 156 -9.12 -7.97 18.33
C GLU A 156 -9.93 -9.24 18.05
N ARG A 157 -11.08 -9.13 17.38
CA ARG A 157 -11.95 -10.27 17.10
C ARG A 157 -12.08 -10.52 15.61
N ILE A 158 -11.45 -11.59 15.17
CA ILE A 158 -11.56 -12.09 13.80
C ILE A 158 -12.08 -13.52 13.83
N GLY A 159 -12.86 -13.89 12.80
CA GLY A 159 -13.29 -15.24 12.53
C GLY A 159 -12.35 -15.98 11.57
N LYS A 160 -12.88 -16.99 10.89
CA LYS A 160 -12.15 -17.73 9.87
C LYS A 160 -12.28 -17.05 8.51
N PRO A 161 -11.17 -16.85 7.76
CA PRO A 161 -11.23 -16.33 6.41
C PRO A 161 -12.16 -17.16 5.51
N LEU A 162 -12.97 -16.48 4.68
CA LEU A 162 -13.97 -17.12 3.83
C LEU A 162 -13.56 -17.21 2.34
N SER A 163 -12.33 -16.78 2.00
CA SER A 163 -11.83 -16.82 0.62
C SER A 163 -10.31 -16.85 0.58
N PRO A 164 -9.70 -17.29 -0.53
CA PRO A 164 -8.25 -17.20 -0.72
C PRO A 164 -7.74 -15.74 -0.55
N TYR A 165 -8.47 -14.74 -1.06
CA TYR A 165 -8.15 -13.34 -0.84
C TYR A 165 -8.09 -12.97 0.66
N ALA A 166 -9.09 -13.39 1.45
CA ALA A 166 -9.12 -13.13 2.88
C ALA A 166 -7.93 -13.80 3.59
N VAL A 167 -7.55 -15.01 3.19
CA VAL A 167 -6.35 -15.71 3.69
C VAL A 167 -5.10 -14.87 3.40
N THR A 168 -4.94 -14.37 2.16
CA THR A 168 -3.75 -13.57 1.82
C THR A 168 -3.65 -12.30 2.69
N LYS A 169 -4.77 -11.65 2.96
CA LYS A 169 -4.78 -10.43 3.78
C LYS A 169 -4.51 -10.71 5.27
N LEU A 170 -5.00 -11.84 5.80
CA LEU A 170 -4.66 -12.28 7.16
C LEU A 170 -3.17 -12.62 7.27
N VAL A 171 -2.60 -13.31 6.28
CA VAL A 171 -1.16 -13.65 6.26
C VAL A 171 -0.31 -12.37 6.27
N ASN A 172 -0.73 -11.30 5.59
CA ASN A 172 -0.01 -10.02 5.63
C ASN A 172 0.06 -9.45 7.05
N GLU A 173 -1.04 -9.52 7.81
CA GLU A 173 -1.06 -9.08 9.21
C GLU A 173 -0.11 -9.92 10.08
N LEU A 174 -0.11 -11.26 9.91
CA LEU A 174 0.81 -12.15 10.62
C LEU A 174 2.27 -11.86 10.30
N TYR A 175 2.62 -11.61 9.02
CA TYR A 175 3.99 -11.20 8.67
C TYR A 175 4.36 -9.86 9.28
N ALA A 176 3.45 -8.89 9.28
CA ALA A 176 3.68 -7.59 9.89
C ALA A 176 4.01 -7.70 11.39
N ASP A 177 3.28 -8.52 12.11
CA ASP A 177 3.51 -8.79 13.54
C ASP A 177 4.87 -9.47 13.79
N VAL A 178 5.20 -10.49 12.98
CA VAL A 178 6.50 -11.19 13.08
C VAL A 178 7.64 -10.24 12.73
N PHE A 179 7.50 -9.36 11.72
CA PHE A 179 8.53 -8.38 11.39
C PHE A 179 8.74 -7.37 12.52
N ALA A 180 7.68 -6.96 13.20
CA ALA A 180 7.78 -6.11 14.38
C ALA A 180 8.54 -6.80 15.52
N ALA A 181 8.22 -8.07 15.80
CA ALA A 181 8.84 -8.84 16.88
C ALA A 181 10.30 -9.22 16.58
N SER A 182 10.58 -9.69 15.35
CA SER A 182 11.88 -10.26 15.00
C SER A 182 12.90 -9.21 14.54
N TYR A 183 12.45 -8.14 13.88
CA TYR A 183 13.33 -7.13 13.28
C TYR A 183 13.13 -5.72 13.82
N GLY A 184 12.15 -5.51 14.73
CA GLY A 184 11.78 -4.17 15.19
C GLY A 184 11.11 -3.31 14.11
N PHE A 185 10.79 -3.89 12.95
CA PHE A 185 10.18 -3.18 11.83
C PHE A 185 8.67 -3.14 11.99
N ARG A 186 8.17 -2.00 12.51
CA ARG A 186 6.74 -1.80 12.79
C ARG A 186 6.01 -1.24 11.58
N SER A 187 4.85 -1.81 11.29
CA SER A 187 3.94 -1.36 10.24
C SER A 187 2.51 -1.16 10.77
N ILE A 188 1.66 -0.53 9.96
CA ILE A 188 0.26 -0.29 10.28
C ILE A 188 -0.59 -0.85 9.14
N GLY A 189 -1.42 -1.85 9.44
CA GLY A 189 -2.43 -2.37 8.53
C GLY A 189 -3.77 -1.66 8.73
N LEU A 190 -4.36 -1.17 7.64
CA LEU A 190 -5.68 -0.56 7.66
C LEU A 190 -6.68 -1.51 7.00
N ARG A 191 -7.60 -2.06 7.78
CA ARG A 191 -8.66 -2.95 7.28
C ARG A 191 -9.73 -2.12 6.59
N TYR A 192 -9.54 -1.88 5.29
CA TYR A 192 -10.51 -1.12 4.50
C TYR A 192 -11.85 -1.85 4.42
N PHE A 193 -12.91 -1.07 4.57
CA PHE A 193 -14.30 -1.45 4.28
C PHE A 193 -14.75 -0.77 2.99
N ASN A 194 -15.56 -1.45 2.20
CA ASN A 194 -16.23 -0.95 1.00
C ASN A 194 -17.70 -1.42 0.96
#